data_dc7e9cbdd05201855ee74f0ea5e4dee9
#
_entry.id   dc7e9cbdd05201855ee74f0ea5e4dee9
#
_cell.length_a   1.000
_cell.length_b   1.000
_cell.length_c   1.000
_cell.angle_alpha   90.00
_cell.angle_beta   90.00
_cell.angle_gamma   90.00
#
_symmetry.space_group_name_H-M   'P 1'
#
loop_
_entity.id
_entity.type
_entity.pdbx_description
1 polymer ?
#
loop_
_entity_poly.entity_id
_entity_poly.type
_entity_poly.pdbx_seq_one_letter_code
_entity_poly.pdbx_strand_id
1 'polypeptide(L)'
;MILQHGKVVKEQWLGEGDRHTPHVLNSVSKTFTATAIGFAVAEGKLKVTDKVISFFPDQLPAEVSPYLKELEIRHLLTMSSGHDVDPTALVRQKGNEKADWAKLFLSAPLVHKPGTYFVYNSLGTYMLSA
;
A
#
# COMPACT_ATOMS: atom_id res chain seq x y z
N MET A 1 18.07 -17.80 -3.72
CA MET A 1 19.18 -16.88 -4.06
C MET A 1 19.76 -16.30 -2.80
N ILE A 2 21.09 -16.20 -2.67
CA ILE A 2 21.79 -15.54 -1.55
C ILE A 2 22.59 -14.39 -2.13
N LEU A 3 22.37 -13.19 -1.63
CA LEU A 3 23.17 -12.00 -1.94
C LEU A 3 24.09 -11.68 -0.75
N GLN A 4 25.35 -11.37 -1.06
CA GLN A 4 26.31 -10.88 -0.09
C GLN A 4 27.11 -9.72 -0.72
N HIS A 5 27.19 -8.59 -0.03
CA HIS A 5 27.88 -7.38 -0.53
C HIS A 5 27.49 -7.00 -1.97
N GLY A 6 26.17 -7.06 -2.29
CA GLY A 6 25.65 -6.74 -3.61
C GLY A 6 25.91 -7.78 -4.72
N LYS A 7 26.50 -8.91 -4.40
CA LYS A 7 26.78 -9.99 -5.35
C LYS A 7 25.96 -11.24 -5.03
N VAL A 8 25.46 -11.92 -6.06
CA VAL A 8 24.82 -13.23 -5.92
C VAL A 8 25.90 -14.26 -5.65
N VAL A 9 25.94 -14.82 -4.45
CA VAL A 9 26.93 -15.85 -4.04
C VAL A 9 26.38 -17.26 -4.18
N LYS A 10 25.06 -17.43 -4.20
CA LYS A 10 24.40 -18.72 -4.49
C LYS A 10 23.05 -18.49 -5.11
N GLU A 11 22.76 -19.25 -6.17
CA GLU A 11 21.44 -19.35 -6.78
C GLU A 11 21.10 -20.84 -6.93
N GLN A 12 19.90 -21.23 -6.49
CA GLN A 12 19.44 -22.62 -6.53
C GLN A 12 17.92 -22.63 -6.61
N TRP A 13 17.39 -23.53 -7.39
CA TRP A 13 15.98 -23.87 -7.51
C TRP A 13 15.73 -25.17 -6.78
N LEU A 14 14.69 -25.22 -5.95
CA LEU A 14 14.27 -26.39 -5.19
C LEU A 14 12.85 -26.76 -5.61
N GLY A 15 12.59 -28.04 -5.78
CA GLY A 15 11.32 -28.55 -6.28
C GLY A 15 11.20 -28.43 -7.81
N GLU A 16 9.97 -28.27 -8.30
CA GLU A 16 9.69 -28.13 -9.73
C GLU A 16 9.89 -26.67 -10.16
N GLY A 17 10.71 -26.46 -11.15
CA GLY A 17 11.01 -25.15 -11.72
C GLY A 17 12.50 -24.90 -11.90
N ASP A 18 12.81 -23.91 -12.71
CA ASP A 18 14.17 -23.48 -13.03
C ASP A 18 14.24 -21.94 -13.10
N ARG A 19 15.37 -21.42 -13.59
CA ARG A 19 15.58 -19.96 -13.74
C ARG A 19 14.59 -19.27 -14.69
N HIS A 20 13.90 -20.01 -15.53
CA HIS A 20 12.97 -19.49 -16.54
C HIS A 20 11.52 -19.65 -16.13
N THR A 21 11.25 -20.40 -15.06
CA THR A 21 9.90 -20.62 -14.55
C THR A 21 9.38 -19.37 -13.86
N PRO A 22 8.29 -18.75 -14.36
CA PRO A 22 7.68 -17.59 -13.69
C PRO A 22 7.13 -17.97 -12.31
N HIS A 23 7.36 -17.12 -11.33
CA HIS A 23 6.84 -17.27 -9.98
C HIS A 23 5.93 -16.10 -9.60
N VAL A 24 4.87 -16.40 -8.84
CA VAL A 24 3.98 -15.38 -8.31
C VAL A 24 4.74 -14.59 -7.23
N LEU A 25 4.86 -13.28 -7.42
CA LEU A 25 5.59 -12.40 -6.50
C LEU A 25 4.83 -12.13 -5.20
N ASN A 26 3.49 -12.29 -5.21
CA ASN A 26 2.66 -11.89 -4.08
C ASN A 26 3.02 -10.47 -3.60
N SER A 27 3.20 -10.28 -2.31
CA SER A 27 3.48 -8.97 -1.74
C SER A 27 4.88 -8.42 -1.98
N VAL A 28 5.80 -9.18 -2.58
CA VAL A 28 7.07 -8.63 -3.09
C VAL A 28 6.79 -7.54 -4.14
N SER A 29 5.67 -7.63 -4.86
CA SER A 29 5.22 -6.60 -5.82
C SER A 29 5.06 -5.21 -5.19
N LYS A 30 4.78 -5.11 -3.89
CA LYS A 30 4.69 -3.83 -3.19
C LYS A 30 5.99 -3.01 -3.23
N THR A 31 7.13 -3.69 -3.37
CA THR A 31 8.44 -3.03 -3.56
C THR A 31 8.46 -2.19 -4.83
N PHE A 32 7.84 -2.67 -5.91
CA PHE A 32 7.75 -1.91 -7.17
C PHE A 32 6.88 -0.67 -7.00
N THR A 33 5.74 -0.78 -6.32
CA THR A 33 4.88 0.38 -5.99
C THR A 33 5.66 1.40 -5.16
N ALA A 34 6.33 0.97 -4.10
CA ALA A 34 7.13 1.86 -3.25
C ALA A 34 8.26 2.54 -4.05
N THR A 35 8.91 1.81 -4.97
CA THR A 35 9.95 2.36 -5.86
C THR A 35 9.36 3.42 -6.82
N ALA A 36 8.18 3.19 -7.38
CA ALA A 36 7.48 4.15 -8.23
C ALA A 36 7.17 5.45 -7.46
N ILE A 37 6.70 5.35 -6.21
CA ILE A 37 6.55 6.52 -5.33
C ILE A 37 7.90 7.23 -5.12
N GLY A 38 9.00 6.48 -4.93
CA GLY A 38 10.34 7.04 -4.82
C GLY A 38 10.74 7.87 -6.05
N PHE A 39 10.44 7.41 -7.26
CA PHE A 39 10.66 8.17 -8.48
C PHE A 39 9.80 9.44 -8.53
N ALA A 40 8.51 9.35 -8.19
CA ALA A 40 7.63 10.52 -8.16
C ALA A 40 8.11 11.58 -7.16
N VAL A 41 8.64 11.16 -6.01
CA VAL A 41 9.28 12.08 -5.04
C VAL A 41 10.56 12.72 -5.63
N ALA A 42 11.42 11.92 -6.26
CA ALA A 42 12.65 12.41 -6.87
C ALA A 42 12.39 13.42 -8.00
N GLU A 43 11.30 13.23 -8.75
CA GLU A 43 10.84 14.15 -9.80
C GLU A 43 10.04 15.35 -9.25
N GLY A 44 9.86 15.47 -7.94
CA GLY A 44 9.14 16.58 -7.30
C GLY A 44 7.62 16.58 -7.55
N LYS A 45 7.04 15.45 -8.01
CA LYS A 45 5.61 15.31 -8.30
C LYS A 45 4.76 15.17 -7.04
N LEU A 46 5.33 14.62 -5.97
CA LEU A 46 4.71 14.50 -4.66
C LEU A 46 5.76 14.48 -3.55
N LYS A 47 5.31 14.64 -2.32
CA LYS A 47 6.10 14.50 -1.09
C LYS A 47 5.50 13.39 -0.24
N VAL A 48 6.31 12.66 0.49
CA VAL A 48 5.83 11.63 1.42
C VAL A 48 4.96 12.20 2.55
N THR A 49 5.00 13.51 2.77
CA THR A 49 4.18 14.27 3.73
C THR A 49 2.89 14.82 3.14
N ASP A 50 2.65 14.64 1.84
CA ASP A 50 1.40 15.09 1.23
C ASP A 50 0.23 14.28 1.77
N LYS A 51 -0.91 14.95 1.92
CA LYS A 51 -2.13 14.35 2.48
C LYS A 51 -2.79 13.44 1.44
N VAL A 52 -3.06 12.21 1.83
CA VAL A 52 -3.69 11.21 0.93
C VAL A 52 -5.01 11.74 0.35
N ILE A 53 -5.81 12.41 1.17
CA ILE A 53 -7.11 12.94 0.74
C ILE A 53 -7.02 13.97 -0.41
N SER A 54 -5.87 14.63 -0.59
CA SER A 54 -5.71 15.59 -1.68
C SER A 54 -5.63 14.96 -3.07
N PHE A 55 -5.34 13.67 -3.14
CA PHE A 55 -5.26 12.90 -4.39
C PHE A 55 -6.60 12.24 -4.77
N PHE A 56 -7.56 12.20 -3.85
CA PHE A 56 -8.82 11.48 -4.02
C PHE A 56 -10.05 12.33 -3.63
N PRO A 57 -10.21 13.53 -4.20
CA PRO A 57 -11.27 14.46 -3.77
C PRO A 57 -12.69 13.90 -4.00
N ASP A 58 -12.87 13.08 -5.04
CA ASP A 58 -14.19 12.52 -5.41
C ASP A 58 -14.54 11.24 -4.62
N GLN A 59 -13.60 10.65 -3.92
CA GLN A 59 -13.76 9.41 -3.15
C GLN A 59 -13.92 9.63 -1.65
N LEU A 60 -13.93 10.88 -1.19
CA LEU A 60 -14.02 11.19 0.23
C LEU A 60 -15.37 10.75 0.82
N PRO A 61 -15.40 10.24 2.06
CA PRO A 61 -16.65 10.02 2.77
C PRO A 61 -17.34 11.36 3.08
N ALA A 62 -18.66 11.31 3.34
CA ALA A 62 -19.45 12.49 3.69
C ALA A 62 -18.89 13.24 4.92
N GLU A 63 -18.29 12.50 5.86
CA GLU A 63 -17.61 13.05 7.01
C GLU A 63 -16.14 12.62 7.02
N VAL A 64 -15.22 13.59 6.88
CA VAL A 64 -13.79 13.36 6.90
C VAL A 64 -13.27 13.47 8.33
N SER A 65 -12.89 12.35 8.95
CA SER A 65 -12.41 12.31 10.33
C SER A 65 -11.11 13.10 10.52
N PRO A 66 -10.81 13.55 11.77
CA PRO A 66 -9.53 14.21 12.06
C PRO A 66 -8.32 13.38 11.65
N TYR A 67 -8.31 12.07 11.90
CA TYR A 67 -7.22 11.19 11.53
C TYR A 67 -7.09 11.02 10.01
N LEU A 68 -8.21 10.96 9.28
CA LEU A 68 -8.15 10.90 7.83
C LEU A 68 -7.54 12.17 7.22
N LYS A 69 -7.78 13.34 7.82
CA LYS A 69 -7.13 14.61 7.44
C LYS A 69 -5.63 14.62 7.71
N GLU A 70 -5.16 13.86 8.70
CA GLU A 70 -3.73 13.74 9.05
C GLU A 70 -3.00 12.67 8.21
N LEU A 71 -3.74 11.79 7.51
CA LEU A 71 -3.15 10.67 6.76
C LEU A 71 -2.25 11.17 5.62
N GLU A 72 -1.00 10.74 5.62
CA GLU A 72 0.03 11.10 4.66
C GLU A 72 0.51 9.89 3.86
N ILE A 73 1.12 10.12 2.69
CA ILE A 73 1.71 9.08 1.82
C ILE A 73 2.66 8.17 2.61
N ARG A 74 3.51 8.72 3.49
CA ARG A 74 4.44 7.93 4.32
C ARG A 74 3.73 6.90 5.20
N HIS A 75 2.52 7.20 5.69
CA HIS A 75 1.76 6.28 6.53
C HIS A 75 1.22 5.09 5.75
N LEU A 76 0.96 5.25 4.44
CA LEU A 76 0.64 4.14 3.55
C LEU A 76 1.88 3.27 3.28
N LEU A 77 3.01 3.90 2.98
CA LEU A 77 4.29 3.21 2.75
C LEU A 77 4.76 2.38 3.95
N THR A 78 4.49 2.84 5.16
CA THR A 78 4.88 2.17 6.41
C THR A 78 3.77 1.31 7.01
N MET A 79 2.65 1.14 6.32
CA MET A 79 1.48 0.38 6.79
C MET A 79 0.98 0.82 8.18
N SER A 80 1.01 2.12 8.42
CA SER A 80 0.59 2.75 9.68
C SER A 80 -0.52 3.78 9.46
N SER A 81 -1.49 3.43 8.61
CA SER A 81 -2.58 4.32 8.19
C SER A 81 -3.55 4.70 9.32
N GLY A 82 -3.58 3.95 10.42
CA GLY A 82 -4.48 4.19 11.55
C GLY A 82 -5.73 3.31 11.56
N HIS A 83 -5.89 2.41 10.61
CA HIS A 83 -6.90 1.35 10.68
C HIS A 83 -6.55 0.36 11.79
N ASP A 84 -7.56 -0.22 12.44
CA ASP A 84 -7.39 -1.25 13.47
C ASP A 84 -7.20 -2.64 12.85
N VAL A 85 -7.82 -2.86 11.71
CA VAL A 85 -7.75 -4.10 10.93
C VAL A 85 -7.49 -3.81 9.46
N ASP A 86 -6.98 -4.80 8.71
CA ASP A 86 -6.74 -4.64 7.27
C ASP A 86 -8.06 -4.39 6.51
N PRO A 87 -8.30 -3.18 5.97
CA PRO A 87 -9.50 -2.87 5.20
C PRO A 87 -9.57 -3.61 3.86
N THR A 88 -8.54 -4.34 3.44
CA THR A 88 -8.57 -5.20 2.25
C THR A 88 -9.69 -6.24 2.33
N ALA A 89 -10.12 -6.63 3.53
CA ALA A 89 -11.26 -7.51 3.72
C ALA A 89 -12.57 -6.92 3.17
N LEU A 90 -12.73 -5.60 3.14
CA LEU A 90 -13.91 -4.94 2.59
C LEU A 90 -14.10 -5.21 1.10
N VAL A 91 -13.01 -5.29 0.35
CA VAL A 91 -13.04 -5.57 -1.10
C VAL A 91 -13.63 -6.96 -1.40
N ARG A 92 -13.46 -7.91 -0.48
CA ARG A 92 -13.92 -9.29 -0.63
C ARG A 92 -15.33 -9.53 -0.10
N GLN A 93 -15.96 -8.53 0.50
CA GLN A 93 -17.33 -8.64 1.00
C GLN A 93 -18.32 -8.70 -0.16
N LYS A 94 -19.32 -9.57 -0.04
CA LYS A 94 -20.41 -9.68 -1.01
C LYS A 94 -21.10 -8.31 -1.17
N GLY A 95 -21.27 -7.88 -2.41
CA GLY A 95 -21.83 -6.58 -2.76
C GLY A 95 -20.79 -5.51 -3.09
N ASN A 96 -19.50 -5.76 -2.82
CA ASN A 96 -18.42 -4.84 -3.11
C ASN A 96 -17.61 -5.21 -4.37
N GLU A 97 -18.11 -6.15 -5.19
CA GLU A 97 -17.40 -6.66 -6.37
C GLU A 97 -17.07 -5.56 -7.40
N LYS A 98 -17.89 -4.51 -7.44
CA LYS A 98 -17.72 -3.34 -8.34
C LYS A 98 -17.47 -2.04 -7.58
N ALA A 99 -17.16 -2.13 -6.29
CA ALA A 99 -16.95 -0.94 -5.48
C ALA A 99 -15.64 -0.22 -5.86
N ASP A 100 -15.64 1.09 -5.69
CA ASP A 100 -14.43 1.90 -5.74
C ASP A 100 -13.58 1.61 -4.50
N TRP A 101 -12.42 1.02 -4.71
CA TRP A 101 -11.54 0.60 -3.62
C TRP A 101 -10.93 1.77 -2.86
N ALA A 102 -10.69 2.90 -3.54
CA ALA A 102 -10.24 4.12 -2.88
C ALA A 102 -11.31 4.63 -1.92
N LYS A 103 -12.57 4.64 -2.36
CA LYS A 103 -13.70 5.02 -1.51
C LYS A 103 -13.88 4.06 -0.33
N LEU A 104 -13.73 2.75 -0.54
CA LEU A 104 -13.76 1.77 0.56
C LEU A 104 -12.67 2.04 1.60
N PHE A 105 -11.44 2.30 1.14
CA PHE A 105 -10.31 2.61 2.02
C PHE A 105 -10.56 3.88 2.83
N LEU A 106 -10.96 4.97 2.17
CA LEU A 106 -11.17 6.27 2.79
C LEU A 106 -12.39 6.32 3.72
N SER A 107 -13.37 5.43 3.51
CA SER A 107 -14.57 5.30 4.35
C SER A 107 -14.37 4.37 5.53
N ALA A 108 -13.33 3.54 5.54
CA ALA A 108 -13.01 2.67 6.66
C ALA A 108 -12.55 3.50 7.87
N PRO A 109 -13.01 3.20 9.09
CA PRO A 109 -12.67 4.01 10.24
C PRO A 109 -11.19 3.94 10.60
N LEU A 110 -10.56 5.10 10.79
CA LEU A 110 -9.23 5.24 11.36
C LEU A 110 -9.40 5.45 12.87
N VAL A 111 -9.05 4.45 13.67
CA VAL A 111 -9.20 4.49 15.15
C VAL A 111 -7.91 4.82 15.87
N HIS A 112 -6.78 4.70 15.18
CA HIS A 112 -5.46 5.11 15.66
C HIS A 112 -4.97 6.35 14.91
N LYS A 113 -4.15 7.15 15.56
CA LYS A 113 -3.47 8.26 14.88
C LYS A 113 -2.54 7.68 13.80
N PRO A 114 -2.58 8.19 12.55
CA PRO A 114 -1.66 7.76 11.50
C PRO A 114 -0.19 7.85 11.93
N GLY A 115 0.56 6.80 11.64
CA GLY A 115 1.96 6.67 12.02
C GLY A 115 2.22 6.03 13.39
N THR A 116 1.18 5.69 14.17
CA THR A 116 1.37 5.17 15.55
C THR A 116 1.05 3.69 15.72
N TYR A 117 0.33 3.08 14.78
CA TYR A 117 -0.11 1.69 14.87
C TYR A 117 0.10 0.98 13.54
N PHE A 118 0.81 -0.15 13.57
CA PHE A 118 1.09 -0.96 12.39
C PHE A 118 -0.01 -1.99 12.16
N VAL A 119 -0.61 -1.94 10.97
CA VAL A 119 -1.47 -3.01 10.44
C VAL A 119 -1.07 -3.28 8.99
N TYR A 120 -0.70 -4.53 8.69
CA TYR A 120 -0.45 -4.92 7.31
C TYR A 120 -1.68 -4.63 6.44
N ASN A 121 -1.52 -3.82 5.40
CA ASN A 121 -2.62 -3.21 4.67
C ASN A 121 -2.36 -3.18 3.16
N SER A 122 -2.92 -4.15 2.43
CA SER A 122 -2.78 -4.20 0.98
C SER A 122 -3.61 -3.14 0.26
N LEU A 123 -4.75 -2.74 0.82
CA LEU A 123 -5.55 -1.66 0.25
C LEU A 123 -4.85 -0.31 0.37
N GLY A 124 -4.07 -0.10 1.44
CA GLY A 124 -3.18 1.07 1.55
C GLY A 124 -2.10 1.10 0.45
N THR A 125 -1.58 -0.06 0.03
CA THR A 125 -0.65 -0.13 -1.10
C THR A 125 -1.36 0.15 -2.43
N TYR A 126 -2.62 -0.29 -2.58
CA TYR A 126 -3.45 0.08 -3.74
C TYR A 126 -3.58 1.60 -3.84
N MET A 127 -3.85 2.31 -2.73
CA MET A 127 -3.92 3.78 -2.73
C MET A 127 -2.65 4.46 -3.24
N LEU A 128 -1.47 3.83 -3.07
CA LEU A 128 -0.21 4.34 -3.61
C LEU A 128 -0.07 4.13 -5.13
N SER A 129 -0.84 3.22 -5.72
CA SER A 129 -0.78 2.87 -7.14
C SER A 129 -1.95 3.42 -7.96
N ALA A 130 -2.97 3.98 -7.30
CA ALA A 130 -4.17 4.58 -7.89
C ALA A 130 -3.98 6.10 -8.17
#